data_1d14f4329e08073fe85c6904f501b68a
#
_entry.id   1d14f4329e08073fe85c6904f501b68a
#
_cell.length_a   1.000
_cell.length_b   1.000
_cell.length_c   1.000
_cell.angle_alpha   90.00
_cell.angle_beta   90.00
_cell.angle_gamma   90.00
#
_symmetry.space_group_name_H-M   'P 1'
#
loop_
_entity.id
_entity.type
_entity.pdbx_description
1 polymer ?
#
loop_
_entity_poly.entity_id
_entity_poly.type
_entity_poly.pdbx_seq_one_letter_code
_entity_poly.pdbx_strand_id
1 'polypeptide(L)'
;MKNFIVKDGPFLKSKDTTKKMMLNLLIALLPIAFFNIYKNGIIPYQNNKISFISIFYPLLFVLISTITSCLVETLYGFIFLKKRKKDILKFIVNSFSIFPGLFLGLILPINTPISIVILGAVVATVIGKLVYGGFGNNIFNPALIGRLFVISTYAIVISGAGGYLNSYEVDTISSSTPLSNANVIEGIGTYETLVSPYGNLLNFFIGTIPGAVGETSALLCLIAFIYLAVTKTIKWKIPLTYVTTVFVMTYIIGSINNLGIWYPLFQILSGGLMFGAVFMATDPVTSPTTPVGQVLYGLFLGILTVVFRYLTPYPEGVLTSILTMNMFVFILDRIGATARFNLKKSIIPYICALALIIGLSIYVGNKFYKIENATDPNFTIESKNSEGEKTIYIAKQKGYSSDIKAEVIIENGEITSYKVLEQNDSFYSKIEDSNFINSLIRGQNDLEKVDTVSGATITSTALKKLLNNVIKDYTKAGNELTGNDPDFNIISSKEEDDKVIYEVEEKGFAGNIKMRIIFRYDVIDTITVTEQNDSYFNLIIDNNYITKMIENQQVIEDLDTVSGATISSTALKKAIINTRKDYNLNYEK
;
A
#
# COMPACT_ATOMS: atom_id res chain seq x y z
N MET A 1 -31.24 35.08 57.07
CA MET A 1 -31.20 35.28 55.61
C MET A 1 -30.16 34.35 55.01
N LYS A 2 -30.52 33.43 54.14
CA LYS A 2 -29.54 32.60 53.44
C LYS A 2 -28.83 33.49 52.46
N ASN A 3 -27.52 33.63 52.61
CA ASN A 3 -26.68 34.40 51.72
C ASN A 3 -26.73 33.78 50.32
N PHE A 4 -27.23 34.53 49.35
CA PHE A 4 -27.10 34.15 47.96
C PHE A 4 -25.66 34.25 47.54
N ILE A 5 -25.09 33.14 47.04
CA ILE A 5 -23.74 33.13 46.50
C ILE A 5 -23.84 33.48 45.03
N VAL A 6 -23.31 34.62 44.64
CA VAL A 6 -23.18 34.98 43.22
C VAL A 6 -21.99 34.20 42.70
N LYS A 7 -22.21 33.32 41.75
CA LYS A 7 -21.20 32.56 41.00
C LYS A 7 -21.39 32.82 39.51
N ASP A 8 -20.26 32.94 38.81
CA ASP A 8 -20.30 32.98 37.36
C ASP A 8 -20.82 31.65 36.83
N GLY A 9 -21.62 31.67 35.74
CA GLY A 9 -22.12 30.46 35.08
C GLY A 9 -21.04 29.53 34.58
N PRO A 10 -21.41 28.36 34.16
CA PRO A 10 -22.75 27.81 33.98
C PRO A 10 -23.36 27.27 35.30
N PHE A 11 -24.63 27.53 35.52
CA PHE A 11 -25.35 27.11 36.73
C PHE A 11 -25.73 25.62 36.73
N LEU A 12 -25.79 25.00 35.56
CA LEU A 12 -25.95 23.55 35.40
C LEU A 12 -24.61 22.91 35.15
N LYS A 13 -24.17 22.04 36.06
CA LYS A 13 -22.96 21.22 35.89
C LYS A 13 -23.36 19.83 35.44
N SER A 14 -23.00 19.49 34.19
CA SER A 14 -23.06 18.09 33.74
C SER A 14 -22.04 17.24 34.51
N LYS A 15 -22.37 15.95 34.73
CA LYS A 15 -21.41 14.95 35.25
C LYS A 15 -20.26 14.73 34.26
N ASP A 16 -20.49 14.99 32.97
CA ASP A 16 -19.52 14.86 31.90
C ASP A 16 -18.81 16.21 31.68
N THR A 17 -17.53 16.22 31.98
CA THR A 17 -16.66 17.39 31.84
C THR A 17 -15.71 17.16 30.66
N THR A 18 -15.26 18.25 30.03
CA THR A 18 -14.26 18.18 28.94
C THR A 18 -12.98 17.42 29.39
N LYS A 19 -12.57 17.59 30.65
CA LYS A 19 -11.43 16.84 31.20
C LYS A 19 -11.66 15.34 31.21
N LYS A 20 -12.86 14.88 31.61
CA LYS A 20 -13.23 13.46 31.61
C LYS A 20 -13.25 12.88 30.19
N MET A 21 -13.81 13.65 29.24
CA MET A 21 -13.83 13.25 27.83
C MET A 21 -12.41 13.09 27.26
N MET A 22 -11.54 14.07 27.52
CA MET A 22 -10.13 14.00 27.09
C MET A 22 -9.35 12.88 27.78
N LEU A 23 -9.62 12.61 29.06
CA LEU A 23 -9.03 11.48 29.77
C LEU A 23 -9.47 10.15 29.15
N ASN A 24 -10.75 9.96 28.88
CA ASN A 24 -11.26 8.76 28.20
C ASN A 24 -10.62 8.58 26.83
N LEU A 25 -10.41 9.67 26.08
CA LEU A 25 -9.74 9.66 24.79
C LEU A 25 -8.27 9.19 24.93
N LEU A 26 -7.56 9.69 25.95
CA LEU A 26 -6.19 9.26 26.26
C LEU A 26 -6.14 7.77 26.61
N ILE A 27 -7.05 7.30 27.46
CA ILE A 27 -7.15 5.86 27.83
C ILE A 27 -7.40 5.00 26.60
N ALA A 28 -8.26 5.43 25.67
CA ALA A 28 -8.54 4.70 24.44
C ALA A 28 -7.34 4.63 23.47
N LEU A 29 -6.41 5.59 23.54
CA LEU A 29 -5.19 5.63 22.73
C LEU A 29 -4.06 4.77 23.29
N LEU A 30 -4.05 4.46 24.60
CA LEU A 30 -2.98 3.67 25.23
C LEU A 30 -2.77 2.29 24.58
N PRO A 31 -3.80 1.46 24.32
CA PRO A 31 -3.60 0.17 23.66
C PRO A 31 -2.95 0.29 22.29
N ILE A 32 -3.31 1.34 21.53
CA ILE A 32 -2.75 1.61 20.20
C ILE A 32 -1.26 1.99 20.31
N ALA A 33 -0.91 2.83 21.30
CA ALA A 33 0.47 3.21 21.55
C ALA A 33 1.33 2.00 21.98
N PHE A 34 0.81 1.10 22.82
CA PHE A 34 1.50 -0.13 23.18
C PHE A 34 1.65 -1.10 22.00
N PHE A 35 0.62 -1.25 21.20
CA PHE A 35 0.69 -2.07 19.99
C PHE A 35 1.75 -1.55 18.99
N ASN A 36 1.95 -0.23 18.93
CA ASN A 36 3.01 0.35 18.14
C ASN A 36 4.41 -0.10 18.58
N ILE A 37 4.66 -0.21 19.92
CA ILE A 37 5.92 -0.75 20.43
C ILE A 37 6.07 -2.22 20.03
N TYR A 38 4.99 -3.01 20.11
CA TYR A 38 5.01 -4.40 19.69
C TYR A 38 5.36 -4.54 18.21
N LYS A 39 4.62 -3.83 17.33
CA LYS A 39 4.75 -3.94 15.89
C LYS A 39 6.10 -3.39 15.38
N ASN A 40 6.46 -2.16 15.78
CA ASN A 40 7.60 -1.43 15.23
C ASN A 40 8.88 -1.55 16.09
N GLY A 41 8.78 -2.20 17.25
CA GLY A 41 9.90 -2.44 18.15
C GLY A 41 10.17 -3.93 18.36
N ILE A 42 9.22 -4.67 18.96
CA ILE A 42 9.45 -6.05 19.37
C ILE A 42 9.60 -6.99 18.18
N ILE A 43 8.72 -6.94 17.18
CA ILE A 43 8.79 -7.80 15.98
C ILE A 43 10.12 -7.62 15.25
N PRO A 44 10.58 -6.39 14.89
CA PRO A 44 11.89 -6.21 14.27
C PRO A 44 13.07 -6.66 15.12
N TYR A 45 12.98 -6.55 16.44
CA TYR A 45 14.01 -7.06 17.34
C TYR A 45 14.08 -8.59 17.33
N GLN A 46 12.95 -9.29 17.36
CA GLN A 46 12.89 -10.75 17.27
C GLN A 46 13.48 -11.27 15.95
N ASN A 47 13.36 -10.50 14.88
CA ASN A 47 13.94 -10.80 13.57
C ASN A 47 15.40 -10.33 13.42
N ASN A 48 16.07 -9.95 14.51
CA ASN A 48 17.46 -9.47 14.54
C ASN A 48 17.75 -8.26 13.61
N LYS A 49 16.75 -7.47 13.29
CA LYS A 49 16.86 -6.30 12.40
C LYS A 49 17.23 -5.01 13.13
N ILE A 50 16.95 -4.92 14.43
CA ILE A 50 17.24 -3.75 15.27
C ILE A 50 17.86 -4.15 16.61
N SER A 51 18.53 -3.19 17.27
CA SER A 51 19.07 -3.38 18.61
C SER A 51 17.98 -3.31 19.69
N PHE A 52 18.27 -3.86 20.89
CA PHE A 52 17.33 -3.82 22.02
C PHE A 52 16.88 -2.40 22.40
N ILE A 53 17.78 -1.41 22.34
CA ILE A 53 17.47 -0.02 22.64
C ILE A 53 16.47 0.56 21.64
N SER A 54 16.53 0.14 20.38
CA SER A 54 15.65 0.60 19.31
C SER A 54 14.21 0.14 19.45
N ILE A 55 13.91 -0.84 20.30
CA ILE A 55 12.54 -1.27 20.64
C ILE A 55 11.69 -0.09 21.12
N PHE A 56 12.29 0.86 21.85
CA PHE A 56 11.61 2.01 22.43
C PHE A 56 11.50 3.20 21.46
N TYR A 57 12.12 3.11 20.28
CA TYR A 57 12.09 4.20 19.29
C TYR A 57 10.67 4.66 18.91
N PRO A 58 9.68 3.75 18.67
CA PRO A 58 8.31 4.17 18.36
C PRO A 58 7.64 4.98 19.48
N LEU A 59 7.94 4.66 20.73
CA LEU A 59 7.45 5.42 21.89
C LEU A 59 8.13 6.80 21.95
N LEU A 60 9.45 6.83 21.79
CA LEU A 60 10.24 8.05 21.79
C LEU A 60 9.80 9.01 20.68
N PHE A 61 9.48 8.47 19.51
CA PHE A 61 8.96 9.23 18.37
C PHE A 61 7.66 9.98 18.72
N VAL A 62 6.69 9.30 19.31
CA VAL A 62 5.42 9.90 19.75
C VAL A 62 5.63 10.88 20.90
N LEU A 63 6.52 10.56 21.84
CA LEU A 63 6.85 11.44 22.96
C LEU A 63 7.50 12.75 22.50
N ILE A 64 8.43 12.71 21.54
CA ILE A 64 9.07 13.92 21.00
C ILE A 64 8.01 14.84 20.40
N SER A 65 7.12 14.32 19.57
CA SER A 65 6.02 15.09 18.98
C SER A 65 5.14 15.73 20.07
N THR A 66 4.78 14.96 21.10
CA THR A 66 3.93 15.40 22.21
C THR A 66 4.61 16.48 23.06
N ILE A 67 5.87 16.27 23.43
CA ILE A 67 6.67 17.24 24.21
C ILE A 67 6.82 18.53 23.42
N THR A 68 7.09 18.46 22.12
CA THR A 68 7.20 19.64 21.25
C THR A 68 5.91 20.47 21.29
N SER A 69 4.75 19.83 21.16
CA SER A 69 3.45 20.51 21.25
C SER A 69 3.26 21.22 22.60
N CYS A 70 3.60 20.55 23.71
CA CYS A 70 3.54 21.13 25.05
C CYS A 70 4.51 22.31 25.23
N LEU A 71 5.73 22.19 24.71
CA LEU A 71 6.73 23.26 24.76
C LEU A 71 6.27 24.49 23.98
N VAL A 72 5.74 24.32 22.79
CA VAL A 72 5.21 25.40 21.95
C VAL A 72 4.07 26.15 22.68
N GLU A 73 3.12 25.45 23.28
CA GLU A 73 2.05 26.09 24.06
C GLU A 73 2.57 26.76 25.33
N THR A 74 3.58 26.16 25.97
CA THR A 74 4.24 26.79 27.13
C THR A 74 4.86 28.12 26.75
N LEU A 75 5.63 28.17 25.66
CA LEU A 75 6.23 29.39 25.12
C LEU A 75 5.16 30.41 24.75
N TYR A 76 4.10 30.00 24.08
CA TYR A 76 2.96 30.86 23.78
C TYR A 76 2.34 31.45 25.05
N GLY A 77 2.14 30.66 26.10
CA GLY A 77 1.62 31.08 27.39
C GLY A 77 2.50 32.13 28.08
N PHE A 78 3.83 32.03 27.98
CA PHE A 78 4.75 32.98 28.54
C PHE A 78 4.87 34.27 27.71
N ILE A 79 5.05 34.15 26.40
CA ILE A 79 5.36 35.26 25.50
C ILE A 79 4.10 36.09 25.19
N PHE A 80 3.05 35.46 24.74
CA PHE A 80 1.86 36.17 24.27
C PHE A 80 0.82 36.39 25.38
N LEU A 81 0.55 35.37 26.22
CA LEU A 81 -0.45 35.49 27.28
C LEU A 81 0.12 36.00 28.58
N LYS A 82 1.44 36.21 28.68
CA LYS A 82 2.15 36.72 29.86
C LYS A 82 1.74 36.00 31.16
N LYS A 83 1.51 34.68 31.11
CA LYS A 83 1.14 33.87 32.27
C LYS A 83 2.30 33.74 33.24
N ARG A 84 2.00 33.79 34.57
CA ARG A 84 3.00 33.54 35.60
C ARG A 84 3.41 32.08 35.65
N LYS A 85 4.62 31.78 36.10
CA LYS A 85 5.13 30.40 36.26
C LYS A 85 4.17 29.48 37.03
N LYS A 86 3.47 30.00 38.03
CA LYS A 86 2.50 29.25 38.86
C LYS A 86 1.24 28.87 38.08
N ASP A 87 0.85 29.64 37.06
CA ASP A 87 -0.39 29.44 36.31
C ASP A 87 -0.18 28.62 35.01
N ILE A 88 1.10 28.44 34.61
CA ILE A 88 1.42 27.81 33.32
C ILE A 88 1.01 26.34 33.27
N LEU A 89 1.23 25.54 34.32
CA LEU A 89 0.83 24.16 34.39
C LEU A 89 -0.70 24.01 34.27
N LYS A 90 -1.43 24.89 34.98
CA LYS A 90 -2.90 24.90 34.89
C LYS A 90 -3.37 25.28 33.49
N PHE A 91 -2.67 26.18 32.82
CA PHE A 91 -2.94 26.56 31.44
C PHE A 91 -2.72 25.37 30.48
N ILE A 92 -1.56 24.70 30.53
CA ILE A 92 -1.21 23.55 29.68
C ILE A 92 -2.24 22.41 29.83
N VAL A 93 -2.59 22.09 31.09
CA VAL A 93 -3.58 21.03 31.37
C VAL A 93 -4.97 21.39 30.87
N ASN A 94 -5.39 22.64 31.00
CA ASN A 94 -6.72 23.08 30.56
C ASN A 94 -6.78 23.31 29.03
N SER A 95 -5.66 23.60 28.38
CA SER A 95 -5.52 23.74 26.94
C SER A 95 -5.40 22.39 26.23
N PHE A 96 -5.21 21.30 26.98
CA PHE A 96 -5.01 19.98 26.39
C PHE A 96 -3.87 19.96 25.35
N SER A 97 -2.72 20.54 25.72
CA SER A 97 -1.54 20.72 24.87
C SER A 97 -0.93 19.44 24.32
N ILE A 98 -1.22 18.31 24.97
CA ILE A 98 -0.71 16.98 24.62
C ILE A 98 -1.25 16.51 23.26
N PHE A 99 -2.52 16.76 22.95
CA PHE A 99 -3.23 16.09 21.86
C PHE A 99 -2.73 16.42 20.45
N PRO A 100 -2.40 17.68 20.08
CA PRO A 100 -1.89 17.95 18.74
C PRO A 100 -0.65 17.12 18.40
N GLY A 101 0.32 17.07 19.34
CA GLY A 101 1.54 16.31 19.16
C GLY A 101 1.35 14.80 19.28
N LEU A 102 0.52 14.33 20.21
CA LEU A 102 0.22 12.91 20.40
C LEU A 102 -0.41 12.30 19.14
N PHE A 103 -1.46 12.94 18.63
CA PHE A 103 -2.10 12.48 17.40
C PHE A 103 -1.18 12.57 16.19
N LEU A 104 -0.40 13.67 16.07
CA LEU A 104 0.55 13.81 14.97
C LEU A 104 1.58 12.67 14.98
N GLY A 105 2.17 12.36 16.13
CA GLY A 105 3.13 11.27 16.28
C GLY A 105 2.55 9.89 15.95
N LEU A 106 1.24 9.68 16.17
CA LEU A 106 0.55 8.43 15.84
C LEU A 106 0.21 8.30 14.35
N ILE A 107 0.00 9.42 13.64
CA ILE A 107 -0.41 9.40 12.23
C ILE A 107 0.74 9.58 11.24
N LEU A 108 1.95 9.87 11.70
CA LEU A 108 3.13 9.96 10.84
C LEU A 108 3.78 8.59 10.58
N PRO A 109 4.50 8.42 9.46
CA PRO A 109 5.35 7.26 9.22
C PRO A 109 6.49 7.18 10.25
N ILE A 110 6.84 5.97 10.69
CA ILE A 110 7.87 5.76 11.73
C ILE A 110 9.26 6.24 11.31
N ASN A 111 9.57 6.18 10.01
CA ASN A 111 10.86 6.59 9.47
C ASN A 111 10.95 8.09 9.16
N THR A 112 9.93 8.88 9.57
CA THR A 112 10.01 10.34 9.42
C THR A 112 11.15 10.88 10.27
N PRO A 113 12.10 11.66 9.71
CA PRO A 113 13.19 12.28 10.46
C PRO A 113 12.67 13.12 11.64
N ILE A 114 13.30 12.99 12.80
CA ILE A 114 12.85 13.64 14.05
C ILE A 114 12.72 15.16 13.90
N SER A 115 13.60 15.80 13.14
CA SER A 115 13.53 17.25 12.84
C SER A 115 12.22 17.64 12.14
N ILE A 116 11.74 16.79 11.22
CA ILE A 116 10.47 16.99 10.51
C ILE A 116 9.28 16.72 11.45
N VAL A 117 9.37 15.74 12.35
CA VAL A 117 8.36 15.51 13.39
C VAL A 117 8.20 16.72 14.30
N ILE A 118 9.33 17.30 14.76
CA ILE A 118 9.33 18.51 15.57
C ILE A 118 8.67 19.66 14.81
N LEU A 119 9.07 19.89 13.56
CA LEU A 119 8.52 20.97 12.74
C LEU A 119 7.01 20.76 12.49
N GLY A 120 6.58 19.53 12.20
CA GLY A 120 5.17 19.18 12.06
C GLY A 120 4.37 19.45 13.33
N ALA A 121 4.92 19.13 14.52
CA ALA A 121 4.27 19.38 15.80
C ALA A 121 4.16 20.88 16.12
N VAL A 122 5.16 21.67 15.72
CA VAL A 122 5.10 23.15 15.80
C VAL A 122 3.96 23.67 14.91
N VAL A 123 3.90 23.26 13.65
CA VAL A 123 2.85 23.66 12.70
C VAL A 123 1.45 23.22 13.19
N ALA A 124 1.32 21.98 13.65
CA ALA A 124 0.07 21.46 14.21
C ALA A 124 -0.42 22.33 15.37
N THR A 125 0.49 22.72 16.27
CA THR A 125 0.13 23.48 17.47
C THR A 125 -0.09 24.97 17.17
N VAL A 126 0.82 25.61 16.44
CA VAL A 126 0.73 27.04 16.14
C VAL A 126 -0.39 27.30 15.14
N ILE A 127 -0.30 26.74 13.94
CA ILE A 127 -1.23 27.02 12.85
C ILE A 127 -2.56 26.30 13.06
N GLY A 128 -2.52 25.02 13.50
CA GLY A 128 -3.74 24.24 13.69
C GLY A 128 -4.58 24.64 14.90
N LYS A 129 -3.97 25.29 15.93
CA LYS A 129 -4.66 25.56 17.19
C LYS A 129 -4.51 27.01 17.69
N LEU A 130 -3.27 27.49 17.89
CA LEU A 130 -3.03 28.75 18.58
C LEU A 130 -3.46 29.98 17.78
N VAL A 131 -3.29 29.97 16.45
CA VAL A 131 -3.73 31.05 15.55
C VAL A 131 -5.24 31.30 15.66
N TYR A 132 -6.03 30.26 15.92
CA TYR A 132 -7.47 30.37 16.10
C TYR A 132 -7.89 30.77 17.52
N GLY A 133 -6.95 30.95 18.45
CA GLY A 133 -7.23 31.35 19.84
C GLY A 133 -7.20 30.20 20.85
N GLY A 134 -6.64 29.04 20.46
CA GLY A 134 -6.43 27.89 21.34
C GLY A 134 -7.54 26.83 21.30
N PHE A 135 -7.55 25.97 22.33
CA PHE A 135 -8.50 24.86 22.40
C PHE A 135 -9.95 25.32 22.38
N GLY A 136 -10.74 24.70 21.52
CA GLY A 136 -12.18 24.99 21.36
C GLY A 136 -12.52 25.98 20.26
N ASN A 137 -11.53 26.69 19.70
CA ASN A 137 -11.73 27.70 18.65
C ASN A 137 -11.17 27.25 17.29
N ASN A 138 -10.45 26.14 17.25
CA ASN A 138 -9.88 25.62 16.01
C ASN A 138 -10.95 25.14 15.03
N ILE A 139 -10.83 25.55 13.77
CA ILE A 139 -11.72 25.15 12.68
C ILE A 139 -11.36 23.76 12.20
N PHE A 140 -10.08 23.49 12.09
CA PHE A 140 -9.52 22.21 11.61
C PHE A 140 -8.96 21.40 12.77
N ASN A 141 -8.88 20.08 12.58
CA ASN A 141 -8.15 19.22 13.49
C ASN A 141 -6.65 19.58 13.44
N PRO A 142 -6.01 19.97 14.56
CA PRO A 142 -4.65 20.46 14.56
C PRO A 142 -3.61 19.44 14.08
N ALA A 143 -3.74 18.18 14.49
CA ALA A 143 -2.81 17.13 14.07
C ALA A 143 -2.86 16.88 12.55
N LEU A 144 -4.05 16.99 11.95
CA LEU A 144 -4.21 16.84 10.52
C LEU A 144 -3.57 17.98 9.71
N ILE A 145 -3.60 19.20 10.22
CA ILE A 145 -2.85 20.35 9.65
C ILE A 145 -1.36 20.06 9.67
N GLY A 146 -0.83 19.59 10.80
CA GLY A 146 0.59 19.22 10.92
C GLY A 146 0.98 18.12 9.95
N ARG A 147 0.15 17.06 9.82
CA ARG A 147 0.41 15.97 8.87
C ARG A 147 0.34 16.43 7.42
N LEU A 148 -0.67 17.24 7.07
CA LEU A 148 -0.78 17.80 5.73
C LEU A 148 0.49 18.56 5.35
N PHE A 149 0.97 19.43 6.24
CA PHE A 149 2.20 20.16 6.03
C PHE A 149 3.41 19.24 5.84
N VAL A 150 3.58 18.26 6.73
CA VAL A 150 4.71 17.32 6.68
C VAL A 150 4.72 16.51 5.38
N ILE A 151 3.57 15.93 5.00
CA ILE A 151 3.48 15.11 3.81
C ILE A 151 3.60 15.95 2.53
N SER A 152 3.00 17.14 2.48
CA SER A 152 3.07 18.00 1.28
C SER A 152 4.48 18.54 1.03
N THR A 153 5.22 18.84 2.11
CA THR A 153 6.52 19.52 1.99
C THR A 153 7.69 18.53 1.94
N TYR A 154 7.60 17.41 2.67
CA TYR A 154 8.72 16.49 2.89
C TYR A 154 8.48 15.07 2.41
N ALA A 155 7.52 14.84 1.48
CA ALA A 155 7.20 13.50 0.96
C ALA A 155 8.45 12.74 0.46
N ILE A 156 9.30 13.40 -0.33
CA ILE A 156 10.52 12.81 -0.91
C ILE A 156 11.52 12.42 0.20
N VAL A 157 11.70 13.28 1.21
CA VAL A 157 12.62 13.01 2.32
C VAL A 157 12.13 11.84 3.16
N ILE A 158 10.82 11.76 3.40
CA ILE A 158 10.19 10.67 4.18
C ILE A 158 10.30 9.35 3.41
N SER A 159 10.02 9.34 2.12
CA SER A 159 10.19 8.16 1.26
C SER A 159 11.64 7.71 1.20
N GLY A 160 12.58 8.63 1.03
CA GLY A 160 14.02 8.33 1.02
C GLY A 160 14.56 7.80 2.37
N ALA A 161 13.90 8.14 3.49
CA ALA A 161 14.21 7.62 4.81
C ALA A 161 13.56 6.24 5.12
N GLY A 162 12.84 5.64 4.14
CA GLY A 162 12.16 4.36 4.30
C GLY A 162 10.64 4.46 4.49
N GLY A 163 10.06 5.65 4.57
CA GLY A 163 8.61 5.87 4.60
C GLY A 163 7.85 5.04 5.65
N TYR A 164 6.95 4.19 5.19
CA TYR A 164 6.12 3.30 6.01
C TYR A 164 6.71 1.89 6.20
N LEU A 165 7.96 1.64 5.85
CA LEU A 165 8.60 0.34 5.97
C LEU A 165 8.66 -0.11 7.42
N ASN A 166 7.77 -1.04 7.77
CA ASN A 166 7.74 -1.70 9.07
C ASN A 166 7.93 -3.22 8.94
N SER A 167 7.88 -3.76 7.72
CA SER A 167 8.06 -5.18 7.46
C SER A 167 9.47 -5.42 6.94
N TYR A 168 10.27 -6.02 7.79
CA TYR A 168 11.61 -6.48 7.45
C TYR A 168 11.61 -7.81 6.67
N GLU A 169 10.43 -8.28 6.27
CA GLU A 169 10.26 -9.58 5.61
C GLU A 169 10.12 -9.49 4.08
N VAL A 170 9.94 -8.29 3.53
CA VAL A 170 9.72 -8.13 2.09
C VAL A 170 10.79 -7.22 1.51
N ASP A 171 11.83 -7.81 0.94
CA ASP A 171 12.94 -7.11 0.30
C ASP A 171 12.54 -6.32 -0.98
N THR A 172 11.30 -6.45 -1.44
CA THR A 172 10.91 -6.02 -2.79
C THR A 172 9.79 -4.98 -2.87
N ILE A 173 9.11 -4.64 -1.77
CA ILE A 173 8.06 -3.61 -1.84
C ILE A 173 8.56 -2.34 -1.15
N SER A 174 9.04 -1.41 -1.96
CA SER A 174 9.43 -0.06 -1.54
C SER A 174 8.39 0.58 -0.63
N SER A 175 8.79 1.00 0.54
CA SER A 175 8.23 2.02 1.48
C SER A 175 6.74 2.43 1.39
N SER A 176 5.90 1.75 0.64
CA SER A 176 4.52 2.12 0.36
C SER A 176 3.52 1.34 1.22
N THR A 177 2.42 1.99 1.59
CA THR A 177 1.30 1.32 2.25
C THR A 177 0.56 0.40 1.26
N PRO A 178 -0.19 -0.62 1.73
CA PRO A 178 -1.02 -1.46 0.84
C PRO A 178 -1.94 -0.65 -0.08
N LEU A 179 -2.41 0.50 0.40
CA LEU A 179 -3.26 1.39 -0.35
C LEU A 179 -2.49 2.22 -1.39
N SER A 180 -1.22 2.58 -1.11
CA SER A 180 -0.34 3.23 -2.08
C SER A 180 0.01 2.28 -3.22
N ASN A 181 0.22 0.99 -2.91
CA ASN A 181 0.44 -0.04 -3.93
C ASN A 181 -0.79 -0.23 -4.81
N ALA A 182 -2.00 -0.17 -4.24
CA ALA A 182 -3.24 -0.22 -5.01
C ALA A 182 -3.36 0.94 -6.04
N ASN A 183 -2.80 2.11 -5.74
CA ASN A 183 -2.79 3.26 -6.67
C ASN A 183 -1.73 3.15 -7.77
N VAL A 184 -0.66 2.42 -7.53
CA VAL A 184 0.40 2.16 -8.52
C VAL A 184 -0.06 1.12 -9.54
N ILE A 185 -0.94 0.21 -9.11
CA ILE A 185 -1.57 -0.77 -10.00
C ILE A 185 -2.64 -0.03 -10.80
N GLU A 186 -2.42 0.17 -12.08
CA GLU A 186 -3.43 0.74 -12.99
C GLU A 186 -4.63 -0.19 -13.07
N GLY A 187 -5.67 0.16 -12.34
CA GLY A 187 -6.91 -0.61 -12.23
C GLY A 187 -7.24 -1.04 -10.82
N ILE A 188 -8.26 -1.86 -10.69
CA ILE A 188 -8.64 -2.48 -9.43
C ILE A 188 -7.89 -3.80 -9.34
N GLY A 189 -6.89 -3.88 -8.45
CA GLY A 189 -6.07 -5.06 -8.26
C GLY A 189 -6.86 -6.28 -7.76
N THR A 190 -6.32 -7.47 -7.99
CA THR A 190 -6.87 -8.75 -7.50
C THR A 190 -6.53 -8.97 -6.02
N TYR A 191 -7.13 -10.00 -5.40
CA TYR A 191 -6.79 -10.39 -4.03
C TYR A 191 -5.30 -10.74 -3.89
N GLU A 192 -4.74 -11.40 -4.89
CA GLU A 192 -3.35 -11.84 -4.95
C GLU A 192 -2.38 -10.66 -5.00
N THR A 193 -2.73 -9.58 -5.69
CA THR A 193 -1.87 -8.40 -5.80
C THR A 193 -2.00 -7.44 -4.60
N LEU A 194 -3.18 -7.34 -3.99
CA LEU A 194 -3.45 -6.36 -2.94
C LEU A 194 -3.37 -6.92 -1.52
N VAL A 195 -3.73 -8.18 -1.31
CA VAL A 195 -3.82 -8.79 0.04
C VAL A 195 -2.75 -9.84 0.27
N SER A 196 -2.51 -10.74 -0.69
CA SER A 196 -1.58 -11.87 -0.53
C SER A 196 -0.14 -11.46 -0.20
N PRO A 197 0.42 -10.35 -0.70
CA PRO A 197 1.77 -9.89 -0.30
C PRO A 197 1.90 -9.59 1.20
N TYR A 198 0.76 -9.32 1.87
CA TYR A 198 0.69 -9.04 3.31
C TYR A 198 0.10 -10.22 4.10
N GLY A 199 -0.05 -11.39 3.46
CA GLY A 199 -0.60 -12.62 4.02
C GLY A 199 -2.11 -12.73 3.81
N ASN A 200 -2.94 -12.19 4.69
CA ASN A 200 -4.40 -12.28 4.61
C ASN A 200 -5.10 -11.07 5.24
N LEU A 201 -6.42 -10.97 5.06
CA LEU A 201 -7.23 -9.89 5.64
C LEU A 201 -7.19 -9.83 7.17
N LEU A 202 -6.86 -10.93 7.85
CA LEU A 202 -6.70 -10.96 9.30
C LEU A 202 -5.51 -10.10 9.74
N ASN A 203 -4.42 -10.09 8.97
CA ASN A 203 -3.26 -9.25 9.23
C ASN A 203 -3.61 -7.76 9.13
N PHE A 204 -4.49 -7.39 8.20
CA PHE A 204 -5.04 -6.02 8.10
C PHE A 204 -5.92 -5.68 9.30
N PHE A 205 -6.73 -6.61 9.79
CA PHE A 205 -7.59 -6.40 10.95
C PHE A 205 -6.78 -6.26 12.24
N ILE A 206 -5.78 -7.12 12.45
CA ILE A 206 -4.87 -7.05 13.61
C ILE A 206 -3.94 -5.83 13.51
N GLY A 207 -3.44 -5.52 12.30
CA GLY A 207 -2.59 -4.36 12.03
C GLY A 207 -1.11 -4.65 11.88
N THR A 208 -0.73 -5.88 11.50
CA THR A 208 0.66 -6.29 11.23
C THR A 208 1.17 -5.88 9.84
N ILE A 209 0.43 -5.03 9.14
CA ILE A 209 0.73 -4.49 7.79
C ILE A 209 1.53 -3.17 7.88
N PRO A 210 2.28 -2.78 6.83
CA PRO A 210 2.92 -1.47 6.74
C PRO A 210 1.90 -0.32 6.85
N GLY A 211 2.27 0.75 7.56
CA GLY A 211 1.40 1.91 7.75
C GLY A 211 1.91 2.86 8.83
N ALA A 212 1.20 3.96 9.07
CA ALA A 212 1.55 4.93 10.10
C ALA A 212 1.56 4.29 11.51
N VAL A 213 2.28 4.95 12.42
CA VAL A 213 2.59 4.46 13.77
C VAL A 213 1.37 3.92 14.52
N GLY A 214 0.23 4.61 14.51
CA GLY A 214 -0.98 4.23 15.24
C GLY A 214 -2.18 3.84 14.38
N GLU A 215 -2.06 3.88 13.04
CA GLU A 215 -3.22 3.76 12.15
C GLU A 215 -3.54 2.33 11.71
N THR A 216 -2.69 1.36 12.00
CA THR A 216 -2.74 0.05 11.34
C THR A 216 -3.68 -0.96 11.98
N SER A 217 -3.92 -0.92 13.28
CA SER A 217 -4.78 -1.91 13.96
C SER A 217 -6.26 -1.50 13.93
N ALA A 218 -7.03 -2.08 13.01
CA ALA A 218 -8.48 -1.90 12.96
C ALA A 218 -9.19 -2.50 14.18
N LEU A 219 -8.68 -3.62 14.71
CA LEU A 219 -9.19 -4.26 15.94
C LEU A 219 -9.14 -3.31 17.14
N LEU A 220 -7.98 -2.69 17.38
CA LEU A 220 -7.82 -1.76 18.50
C LEU A 220 -8.65 -0.49 18.33
N CYS A 221 -8.78 0.00 17.08
CA CYS A 221 -9.69 1.11 16.78
C CYS A 221 -11.14 0.75 17.04
N LEU A 222 -11.57 -0.49 16.78
CA LEU A 222 -12.92 -0.96 17.06
C LEU A 222 -13.17 -1.07 18.58
N ILE A 223 -12.21 -1.59 19.34
CA ILE A 223 -12.29 -1.64 20.80
C ILE A 223 -12.36 -0.22 21.38
N ALA A 224 -11.53 0.68 20.90
CA ALA A 224 -11.56 2.08 21.28
C ALA A 224 -12.90 2.75 20.94
N PHE A 225 -13.47 2.46 19.77
CA PHE A 225 -14.78 2.95 19.36
C PHE A 225 -15.87 2.52 20.34
N ILE A 226 -15.93 1.22 20.69
CA ILE A 226 -16.91 0.69 21.64
C ILE A 226 -16.76 1.38 23.00
N TYR A 227 -15.53 1.47 23.52
CA TYR A 227 -15.26 2.13 24.80
C TYR A 227 -15.69 3.60 24.79
N LEU A 228 -15.31 4.36 23.77
CA LEU A 228 -15.62 5.79 23.65
C LEU A 228 -17.13 6.04 23.40
N ALA A 229 -17.82 5.15 22.69
CA ALA A 229 -19.25 5.22 22.47
C ALA A 229 -20.04 4.93 23.75
N VAL A 230 -19.66 3.87 24.51
CA VAL A 230 -20.28 3.51 25.80
C VAL A 230 -20.08 4.63 26.83
N THR A 231 -18.89 5.20 26.91
CA THR A 231 -18.59 6.35 27.79
C THR A 231 -19.18 7.67 27.30
N LYS A 232 -19.91 7.67 26.17
CA LYS A 232 -20.50 8.87 25.55
C LYS A 232 -19.46 9.98 25.26
N THR A 233 -18.22 9.60 25.08
CA THR A 233 -17.11 10.53 24.80
C THR A 233 -17.16 11.01 23.37
N ILE A 234 -17.52 10.11 22.42
CA ILE A 234 -17.65 10.42 20.99
C ILE A 234 -19.07 10.34 20.48
N LYS A 235 -19.32 10.95 19.35
CA LYS A 235 -20.58 10.92 18.62
C LYS A 235 -20.61 9.69 17.70
N TRP A 236 -21.02 8.52 18.21
CA TRP A 236 -20.95 7.22 17.55
C TRP A 236 -21.55 7.16 16.13
N LYS A 237 -22.48 8.08 15.81
CA LYS A 237 -23.09 8.18 14.48
C LYS A 237 -22.07 8.50 13.38
N ILE A 238 -21.07 9.33 13.68
CA ILE A 238 -20.08 9.77 12.72
C ILE A 238 -19.22 8.58 12.22
N PRO A 239 -18.51 7.82 13.08
CA PRO A 239 -17.73 6.68 12.63
C PRO A 239 -18.57 5.63 11.91
N LEU A 240 -19.76 5.33 12.45
CA LEU A 240 -20.64 4.32 11.87
C LEU A 240 -21.06 4.70 10.44
N THR A 241 -21.58 5.91 10.22
CA THR A 241 -21.99 6.35 8.89
C THR A 241 -20.83 6.52 7.94
N TYR A 242 -19.66 6.97 8.43
CA TYR A 242 -18.45 7.12 7.62
C TYR A 242 -17.98 5.77 7.07
N VAL A 243 -17.72 4.80 7.96
CA VAL A 243 -17.23 3.47 7.56
C VAL A 243 -18.24 2.73 6.68
N THR A 244 -19.54 2.82 7.04
CA THR A 244 -20.62 2.20 6.23
C THR A 244 -20.68 2.79 4.83
N THR A 245 -20.51 4.11 4.67
CA THR A 245 -20.52 4.75 3.35
C THR A 245 -19.36 4.28 2.49
N VAL A 246 -18.14 4.23 3.05
CA VAL A 246 -16.98 3.68 2.33
C VAL A 246 -17.22 2.22 1.95
N PHE A 247 -17.76 1.40 2.87
CA PHE A 247 -18.09 0.01 2.59
C PHE A 247 -19.07 -0.12 1.42
N VAL A 248 -20.18 0.60 1.45
CA VAL A 248 -21.21 0.52 0.40
C VAL A 248 -20.66 0.97 -0.95
N MET A 249 -19.94 2.08 -1.00
CA MET A 249 -19.35 2.58 -2.25
C MET A 249 -18.34 1.59 -2.83
N THR A 250 -17.43 1.08 -1.99
CA THR A 250 -16.39 0.14 -2.45
C THR A 250 -16.97 -1.26 -2.74
N TYR A 251 -18.08 -1.64 -2.11
CA TYR A 251 -18.83 -2.84 -2.46
C TYR A 251 -19.48 -2.73 -3.85
N ILE A 252 -20.10 -1.59 -4.17
CA ILE A 252 -20.66 -1.35 -5.51
C ILE A 252 -19.53 -1.38 -6.56
N ILE A 253 -18.43 -0.69 -6.31
CA ILE A 253 -17.25 -0.69 -7.20
C ILE A 253 -16.70 -2.10 -7.39
N GLY A 254 -16.53 -2.85 -6.31
CA GLY A 254 -16.07 -4.23 -6.34
C GLY A 254 -17.02 -5.17 -7.09
N SER A 255 -18.35 -5.00 -6.91
CA SER A 255 -19.35 -5.83 -7.59
C SER A 255 -19.37 -5.60 -9.10
N ILE A 256 -19.17 -4.36 -9.56
CA ILE A 256 -19.04 -4.05 -11.00
C ILE A 256 -17.83 -4.76 -11.62
N ASN A 257 -16.76 -4.94 -10.83
CA ASN A 257 -15.50 -5.57 -11.27
C ASN A 257 -15.40 -7.05 -10.86
N ASN A 258 -16.51 -7.71 -10.50
CA ASN A 258 -16.59 -9.10 -10.06
C ASN A 258 -15.69 -9.45 -8.86
N LEU A 259 -15.34 -8.46 -8.04
CA LEU A 259 -14.58 -8.66 -6.81
C LEU A 259 -15.53 -9.05 -5.66
N GLY A 260 -15.14 -10.01 -4.88
CA GLY A 260 -15.91 -10.46 -3.72
C GLY A 260 -15.94 -9.44 -2.57
N ILE A 261 -16.57 -9.84 -1.46
CA ILE A 261 -16.69 -9.03 -0.23
C ILE A 261 -15.32 -8.68 0.40
N TRP A 262 -14.25 -9.36 0.01
CA TRP A 262 -12.90 -9.06 0.47
C TRP A 262 -12.46 -7.63 0.11
N TYR A 263 -12.90 -7.13 -1.06
CA TYR A 263 -12.48 -5.83 -1.56
C TYR A 263 -12.94 -4.64 -0.70
N PRO A 264 -14.23 -4.49 -0.36
CA PRO A 264 -14.64 -3.44 0.59
C PRO A 264 -14.00 -3.63 1.99
N LEU A 265 -13.77 -4.86 2.45
CA LEU A 265 -13.05 -5.11 3.69
C LEU A 265 -11.60 -4.63 3.60
N PHE A 266 -10.88 -4.94 2.53
CA PHE A 266 -9.56 -4.40 2.27
C PHE A 266 -9.56 -2.87 2.32
N GLN A 267 -10.52 -2.22 1.67
CA GLN A 267 -10.62 -0.76 1.63
C GLN A 267 -10.89 -0.12 3.00
N ILE A 268 -11.63 -0.79 3.88
CA ILE A 268 -11.88 -0.31 5.25
C ILE A 268 -10.67 -0.55 6.15
N LEU A 269 -10.05 -1.72 6.04
CA LEU A 269 -8.97 -2.14 6.91
C LEU A 269 -7.61 -1.53 6.51
N SER A 270 -7.52 -1.02 5.27
CA SER A 270 -6.31 -0.38 4.76
C SER A 270 -6.28 1.11 5.04
N GLY A 271 -5.07 1.63 5.27
CA GLY A 271 -4.83 3.04 5.56
C GLY A 271 -5.45 3.47 6.89
N GLY A 272 -5.46 4.76 7.13
CA GLY A 272 -5.91 5.35 8.40
C GLY A 272 -7.43 5.49 8.56
N LEU A 273 -8.29 4.76 7.79
CA LEU A 273 -9.75 4.98 7.84
C LEU A 273 -10.33 4.73 9.22
N MET A 274 -10.01 3.58 9.84
CA MET A 274 -10.55 3.22 11.16
C MET A 274 -10.08 4.20 12.24
N PHE A 275 -8.81 4.57 12.23
CA PHE A 275 -8.25 5.54 13.16
C PHE A 275 -8.84 6.95 12.91
N GLY A 276 -8.90 7.39 11.67
CA GLY A 276 -9.48 8.68 11.27
C GLY A 276 -10.95 8.79 11.63
N ALA A 277 -11.73 7.73 11.41
CA ALA A 277 -13.17 7.71 11.74
C ALA A 277 -13.42 7.80 13.26
N VAL A 278 -12.64 7.06 14.07
CA VAL A 278 -12.87 6.97 15.52
C VAL A 278 -12.30 8.18 16.27
N PHE A 279 -11.09 8.63 15.92
CA PHE A 279 -10.37 9.63 16.72
C PHE A 279 -10.31 11.02 16.11
N MET A 280 -10.26 11.11 14.76
CA MET A 280 -10.09 12.39 14.08
C MET A 280 -11.42 13.05 13.65
N ALA A 281 -12.32 12.27 13.06
CA ALA A 281 -13.60 12.76 12.62
C ALA A 281 -14.59 13.04 13.78
N THR A 282 -14.33 12.45 14.96
CA THR A 282 -15.16 12.64 16.16
C THR A 282 -14.64 13.70 17.11
N ASP A 283 -13.57 14.43 16.74
CA ASP A 283 -13.06 15.55 17.55
C ASP A 283 -14.23 16.46 17.97
N PRO A 284 -14.41 16.70 19.28
CA PRO A 284 -15.57 17.43 19.77
C PRO A 284 -15.66 18.87 19.27
N VAL A 285 -14.53 19.47 18.89
CA VAL A 285 -14.45 20.88 18.42
C VAL A 285 -14.78 20.99 16.94
N THR A 286 -14.26 20.07 16.10
CA THR A 286 -14.32 20.18 14.65
C THR A 286 -15.37 19.28 14.00
N SER A 287 -16.26 18.63 14.79
CA SER A 287 -17.34 17.77 14.30
C SER A 287 -18.73 18.33 14.60
N PRO A 288 -19.76 18.05 13.75
CA PRO A 288 -21.12 18.55 13.94
C PRO A 288 -21.74 18.15 15.26
N THR A 289 -22.54 19.07 15.85
CA THR A 289 -23.22 18.86 17.13
C THR A 289 -24.63 18.26 16.96
N THR A 290 -25.28 18.54 15.84
CA THR A 290 -26.66 18.08 15.57
C THR A 290 -26.69 16.63 15.06
N PRO A 291 -27.66 15.79 15.48
CA PRO A 291 -27.76 14.40 15.03
C PRO A 291 -27.83 14.22 13.52
N VAL A 292 -28.53 15.11 12.81
CA VAL A 292 -28.65 15.11 11.35
C VAL A 292 -27.32 15.53 10.72
N GLY A 293 -26.69 16.57 11.27
CA GLY A 293 -25.34 17.00 10.82
C GLY A 293 -24.31 15.90 10.97
N GLN A 294 -24.33 15.12 12.06
CA GLN A 294 -23.42 14.00 12.30
C GLN A 294 -23.53 12.91 11.21
N VAL A 295 -24.75 12.53 10.84
CA VAL A 295 -24.98 11.51 9.80
C VAL A 295 -24.55 12.04 8.44
N LEU A 296 -24.94 13.26 8.07
CA LEU A 296 -24.52 13.89 6.81
C LEU A 296 -22.99 14.04 6.74
N TYR A 297 -22.36 14.43 7.84
CA TYR A 297 -20.91 14.55 7.93
C TYR A 297 -20.21 13.21 7.63
N GLY A 298 -20.69 12.11 8.25
CA GLY A 298 -20.15 10.77 7.98
C GLY A 298 -20.39 10.32 6.54
N LEU A 299 -21.57 10.59 5.94
CA LEU A 299 -21.84 10.29 4.54
C LEU A 299 -20.87 11.02 3.60
N PHE A 300 -20.72 12.34 3.76
CA PHE A 300 -19.82 13.11 2.90
C PHE A 300 -18.35 12.80 3.14
N LEU A 301 -17.94 12.47 4.38
CA LEU A 301 -16.59 11.94 4.64
C LEU A 301 -16.33 10.67 3.83
N GLY A 302 -17.28 9.73 3.83
CA GLY A 302 -17.16 8.49 3.06
C GLY A 302 -17.04 8.73 1.56
N ILE A 303 -17.92 9.58 1.02
CA ILE A 303 -17.90 9.97 -0.41
C ILE A 303 -16.54 10.58 -0.78
N LEU A 304 -16.09 11.59 -0.03
CA LEU A 304 -14.81 12.26 -0.31
C LEU A 304 -13.62 11.32 -0.17
N THR A 305 -13.63 10.42 0.81
CA THR A 305 -12.55 9.44 0.97
C THR A 305 -12.44 8.52 -0.25
N VAL A 306 -13.56 8.03 -0.77
CA VAL A 306 -13.59 7.21 -1.99
C VAL A 306 -13.15 8.03 -3.20
N VAL A 307 -13.65 9.27 -3.34
CA VAL A 307 -13.23 10.18 -4.42
C VAL A 307 -11.72 10.41 -4.39
N PHE A 308 -11.15 10.72 -3.24
CA PHE A 308 -9.71 10.94 -3.13
C PHE A 308 -8.91 9.68 -3.41
N ARG A 309 -9.34 8.51 -2.95
CA ARG A 309 -8.65 7.24 -3.19
C ARG A 309 -8.58 6.82 -4.65
N TYR A 310 -9.64 7.07 -5.43
CA TYR A 310 -9.73 6.58 -6.80
C TYR A 310 -9.48 7.65 -7.87
N LEU A 311 -9.74 8.91 -7.55
CA LEU A 311 -9.70 9.99 -8.56
C LEU A 311 -8.54 10.97 -8.35
N THR A 312 -7.72 10.78 -7.31
CA THR A 312 -6.55 11.62 -7.04
C THR A 312 -5.30 10.77 -6.76
N PRO A 313 -4.10 11.33 -6.92
CA PRO A 313 -2.86 10.64 -6.60
C PRO A 313 -2.62 10.44 -5.08
N TYR A 314 -3.58 10.84 -4.23
CA TYR A 314 -3.49 10.73 -2.77
C TYR A 314 -4.18 9.45 -2.27
N PRO A 315 -3.45 8.34 -2.07
CA PRO A 315 -4.06 7.04 -1.80
C PRO A 315 -4.83 6.99 -0.48
N GLU A 316 -4.43 7.76 0.52
CA GLU A 316 -5.05 7.66 1.85
C GLU A 316 -6.37 8.42 1.97
N GLY A 317 -6.60 9.50 1.26
CA GLY A 317 -7.85 10.27 1.18
C GLY A 317 -8.56 10.67 2.49
N VAL A 318 -8.34 9.93 3.58
CA VAL A 318 -9.02 10.10 4.89
C VAL A 318 -8.76 11.46 5.51
N LEU A 319 -7.50 11.87 5.53
CA LEU A 319 -7.08 13.12 6.16
C LEU A 319 -7.60 14.34 5.41
N THR A 320 -7.46 14.32 4.09
CA THR A 320 -7.96 15.37 3.21
C THR A 320 -9.47 15.47 3.27
N SER A 321 -10.19 14.35 3.35
CA SER A 321 -11.66 14.36 3.50
C SER A 321 -12.09 14.96 4.83
N ILE A 322 -11.43 14.63 5.95
CA ILE A 322 -11.74 15.21 7.26
C ILE A 322 -11.45 16.71 7.28
N LEU A 323 -10.30 17.15 6.78
CA LEU A 323 -9.96 18.57 6.71
C LEU A 323 -10.94 19.35 5.83
N THR A 324 -11.31 18.80 4.67
CA THR A 324 -12.29 19.41 3.80
C THR A 324 -13.65 19.53 4.49
N MET A 325 -14.11 18.47 5.13
CA MET A 325 -15.40 18.46 5.80
C MET A 325 -15.44 19.31 7.07
N ASN A 326 -14.32 19.54 7.73
CA ASN A 326 -14.24 20.48 8.86
C ASN A 326 -14.69 21.90 8.45
N MET A 327 -14.42 22.31 7.21
CA MET A 327 -14.88 23.61 6.68
C MET A 327 -16.40 23.72 6.58
N PHE A 328 -17.08 22.60 6.39
CA PHE A 328 -18.54 22.56 6.16
C PHE A 328 -19.36 22.24 7.40
N VAL A 329 -18.73 22.02 8.55
CA VAL A 329 -19.41 21.62 9.81
C VAL A 329 -20.51 22.58 10.20
N PHE A 330 -20.29 23.90 10.07
CA PHE A 330 -21.30 24.91 10.42
C PHE A 330 -22.53 24.85 9.49
N ILE A 331 -22.33 24.51 8.21
CA ILE A 331 -23.45 24.33 7.25
C ILE A 331 -24.26 23.09 7.63
N LEU A 332 -23.58 21.99 7.98
CA LEU A 332 -24.22 20.75 8.39
C LEU A 332 -25.01 20.91 9.69
N ASP A 333 -24.46 21.65 10.64
CA ASP A 333 -25.18 21.97 11.89
C ASP A 333 -26.38 22.88 11.65
N ARG A 334 -26.31 23.86 10.72
CA ARG A 334 -27.42 24.67 10.30
C ARG A 334 -28.55 23.84 9.66
N ILE A 335 -28.18 22.89 8.78
CA ILE A 335 -29.12 21.94 8.19
C ILE A 335 -29.80 21.12 9.30
N GLY A 336 -29.00 20.58 10.23
CA GLY A 336 -29.46 19.78 11.34
C GLY A 336 -30.38 20.55 12.31
N ALA A 337 -30.11 21.82 12.55
CA ALA A 337 -30.97 22.70 13.36
C ALA A 337 -32.31 22.96 12.64
N THR A 338 -32.27 23.23 11.33
CA THR A 338 -33.47 23.44 10.51
C THR A 338 -34.33 22.17 10.43
N ALA A 339 -33.72 21.00 10.43
CA ALA A 339 -34.42 19.71 10.40
C ALA A 339 -35.37 19.49 11.57
N ARG A 340 -35.12 20.10 12.74
CA ARG A 340 -36.00 20.04 13.91
C ARG A 340 -37.35 20.68 13.66
N PHE A 341 -37.39 21.68 12.79
CA PHE A 341 -38.62 22.45 12.49
C PHE A 341 -39.20 22.08 11.13
N ASN A 342 -38.42 21.63 10.19
CA ASN A 342 -38.85 21.29 8.83
C ASN A 342 -38.10 20.06 8.29
N LEU A 343 -38.66 18.87 8.54
CA LEU A 343 -38.12 17.59 8.09
C LEU A 343 -37.95 17.51 6.57
N LYS A 344 -38.88 18.11 5.79
CA LYS A 344 -38.81 18.07 4.31
C LYS A 344 -37.51 18.72 3.78
N LYS A 345 -37.09 19.84 4.38
CA LYS A 345 -35.84 20.51 3.96
C LYS A 345 -34.58 19.72 4.30
N SER A 346 -34.62 18.81 5.28
CA SER A 346 -33.49 17.97 5.63
C SER A 346 -33.35 16.70 4.78
N ILE A 347 -34.41 16.28 4.09
CA ILE A 347 -34.42 15.10 3.23
C ILE A 347 -33.57 15.33 1.97
N ILE A 348 -33.59 16.56 1.43
CA ILE A 348 -32.86 16.90 0.19
C ILE A 348 -31.36 16.57 0.29
N PRO A 349 -30.62 16.99 1.34
CA PRO A 349 -29.19 16.62 1.47
C PRO A 349 -28.93 15.11 1.52
N TYR A 350 -29.83 14.32 2.11
CA TYR A 350 -29.71 12.86 2.12
C TYR A 350 -29.91 12.25 0.72
N ILE A 351 -30.90 12.73 -0.03
CA ILE A 351 -31.13 12.30 -1.42
C ILE A 351 -29.93 12.65 -2.28
N CYS A 352 -29.39 13.86 -2.14
CA CYS A 352 -28.15 14.25 -2.84
C CYS A 352 -26.97 13.36 -2.47
N ALA A 353 -26.77 13.06 -1.18
CA ALA A 353 -25.70 12.17 -0.74
C ALA A 353 -25.87 10.75 -1.31
N LEU A 354 -27.09 10.18 -1.30
CA LEU A 354 -27.37 8.87 -1.88
C LEU A 354 -27.14 8.85 -3.40
N ALA A 355 -27.57 9.89 -4.10
CA ALA A 355 -27.35 10.02 -5.54
C ALA A 355 -25.84 10.09 -5.86
N LEU A 356 -25.06 10.81 -5.06
CA LEU A 356 -23.60 10.86 -5.19
C LEU A 356 -22.95 9.50 -4.87
N ILE A 357 -23.38 8.80 -3.83
CA ILE A 357 -22.89 7.46 -3.49
C ILE A 357 -23.07 6.51 -4.67
N ILE A 358 -24.27 6.43 -5.22
CA ILE A 358 -24.58 5.52 -6.33
C ILE A 358 -23.87 5.98 -7.60
N GLY A 359 -24.02 7.25 -7.98
CA GLY A 359 -23.47 7.79 -9.23
C GLY A 359 -21.94 7.72 -9.29
N LEU A 360 -21.25 8.12 -8.22
CA LEU A 360 -19.78 8.06 -8.17
C LEU A 360 -19.28 6.61 -8.10
N SER A 361 -19.97 5.71 -7.39
CA SER A 361 -19.57 4.31 -7.34
C SER A 361 -19.67 3.63 -8.71
N ILE A 362 -20.75 3.91 -9.45
CA ILE A 362 -20.92 3.40 -10.82
C ILE A 362 -19.89 4.02 -11.76
N TYR A 363 -19.66 5.34 -11.65
CA TYR A 363 -18.65 6.01 -12.47
C TYR A 363 -17.25 5.45 -12.26
N VAL A 364 -16.82 5.32 -10.98
CA VAL A 364 -15.52 4.76 -10.62
C VAL A 364 -15.43 3.30 -11.03
N GLY A 365 -16.45 2.48 -10.72
CA GLY A 365 -16.47 1.06 -11.09
C GLY A 365 -16.32 0.85 -12.60
N ASN A 366 -17.03 1.61 -13.41
CA ASN A 366 -16.95 1.51 -14.87
C ASN A 366 -15.63 2.09 -15.44
N LYS A 367 -15.07 3.11 -14.80
CA LYS A 367 -13.79 3.69 -15.23
C LYS A 367 -12.66 2.65 -15.14
N PHE A 368 -12.64 1.84 -14.10
CA PHE A 368 -11.60 0.85 -13.85
C PHE A 368 -11.92 -0.56 -14.40
N TYR A 369 -13.19 -0.87 -14.71
CA TYR A 369 -13.62 -2.15 -15.28
C TYR A 369 -12.96 -2.47 -16.63
N LYS A 370 -12.66 -1.45 -17.43
CA LYS A 370 -12.11 -1.61 -18.79
C LYS A 370 -10.60 -1.84 -18.84
N ILE A 371 -9.90 -1.81 -17.70
CA ILE A 371 -8.42 -1.84 -17.70
C ILE A 371 -7.86 -3.23 -17.94
N GLU A 372 -8.58 -4.32 -17.60
CA GLU A 372 -8.17 -5.69 -17.99
C GLU A 372 -8.17 -5.95 -19.50
N ASN A 373 -8.94 -5.17 -20.28
CA ASN A 373 -9.10 -5.33 -21.73
C ASN A 373 -8.79 -4.06 -22.54
N ALA A 374 -8.48 -2.94 -21.92
CA ALA A 374 -8.12 -1.71 -22.62
C ALA A 374 -6.61 -1.69 -22.86
N THR A 375 -6.22 -1.35 -24.07
CA THR A 375 -4.89 -0.83 -24.36
C THR A 375 -4.63 0.33 -23.39
N ASP A 376 -3.51 0.28 -22.67
CA ASP A 376 -3.04 1.37 -21.79
C ASP A 376 -3.18 2.71 -22.55
N PRO A 377 -3.92 3.71 -22.05
CA PRO A 377 -4.10 4.98 -22.74
C PRO A 377 -2.78 5.75 -22.92
N ASN A 378 -1.77 5.37 -22.17
CA ASN A 378 -0.41 5.94 -22.23
C ASN A 378 0.52 5.10 -23.12
N PHE A 379 0.01 4.03 -23.75
CA PHE A 379 0.75 3.16 -24.64
C PHE A 379 0.25 3.31 -26.07
N THR A 380 1.16 3.46 -27.03
CA THR A 380 0.84 3.58 -28.44
C THR A 380 1.85 2.79 -29.26
N ILE A 381 1.37 1.91 -30.13
CA ILE A 381 2.20 1.26 -31.15
C ILE A 381 2.29 2.21 -32.34
N GLU A 382 3.48 2.73 -32.65
CA GLU A 382 3.71 3.59 -33.83
C GLU A 382 3.87 2.77 -35.11
N SER A 383 4.59 1.65 -35.01
CA SER A 383 4.73 0.72 -36.13
C SER A 383 4.87 -0.73 -35.64
N LYS A 384 4.34 -1.65 -36.45
CA LYS A 384 4.45 -3.09 -36.26
C LYS A 384 4.74 -3.70 -37.62
N ASN A 385 5.91 -4.26 -37.80
CA ASN A 385 6.34 -4.93 -39.02
C ASN A 385 6.64 -6.40 -38.70
N SER A 386 5.95 -7.31 -39.38
CA SER A 386 6.17 -8.75 -39.26
C SER A 386 6.72 -9.29 -40.55
N GLU A 387 7.92 -9.90 -40.51
CA GLU A 387 8.59 -10.55 -41.63
C GLU A 387 8.94 -11.98 -41.21
N GLY A 388 8.10 -12.96 -41.63
CA GLY A 388 8.26 -14.35 -41.21
C GLY A 388 8.05 -14.51 -39.70
N GLU A 389 9.02 -15.10 -39.01
CA GLU A 389 9.01 -15.33 -37.56
C GLU A 389 9.51 -14.13 -36.74
N LYS A 390 9.93 -13.06 -37.41
CA LYS A 390 10.42 -11.83 -36.79
C LYS A 390 9.34 -10.74 -36.80
N THR A 391 9.04 -10.18 -35.63
CA THR A 391 8.14 -9.04 -35.47
C THR A 391 8.87 -7.88 -34.77
N ILE A 392 8.88 -6.72 -35.41
CA ILE A 392 9.51 -5.50 -34.90
C ILE A 392 8.39 -4.54 -34.48
N TYR A 393 8.39 -4.17 -33.20
CA TYR A 393 7.51 -3.16 -32.63
C TYR A 393 8.27 -1.87 -32.39
N ILE A 394 7.71 -0.73 -32.79
CA ILE A 394 8.10 0.59 -32.29
C ILE A 394 6.92 1.11 -31.50
N ALA A 395 7.09 1.25 -30.20
CA ALA A 395 6.03 1.64 -29.29
C ALA A 395 6.45 2.78 -28.36
N LYS A 396 5.46 3.53 -27.90
CA LYS A 396 5.62 4.61 -26.91
C LYS A 396 4.84 4.31 -25.65
N GLN A 397 5.43 4.66 -24.50
CA GLN A 397 4.82 4.61 -23.18
C GLN A 397 5.16 5.88 -22.42
N LYS A 398 4.20 6.45 -21.73
CA LYS A 398 4.43 7.62 -20.88
C LYS A 398 5.37 7.28 -19.72
N GLY A 399 6.52 7.99 -19.67
CA GLY A 399 7.51 7.93 -18.60
C GLY A 399 7.25 8.96 -17.49
N TYR A 400 8.32 9.35 -16.79
CA TYR A 400 8.26 10.35 -15.71
C TYR A 400 8.10 11.78 -16.23
N SER A 401 8.98 12.21 -17.14
CA SER A 401 8.98 13.58 -17.68
C SER A 401 8.40 13.65 -19.10
N SER A 402 8.54 12.59 -19.87
CA SER A 402 8.12 12.51 -21.28
C SER A 402 7.72 11.10 -21.66
N ASP A 403 7.25 10.93 -22.90
CA ASP A 403 7.06 9.61 -23.48
C ASP A 403 8.41 8.94 -23.74
N ILE A 404 8.47 7.66 -23.43
CA ILE A 404 9.61 6.78 -23.76
C ILE A 404 9.23 6.01 -25.01
N LYS A 405 10.05 6.15 -26.05
CA LYS A 405 9.91 5.40 -27.30
C LYS A 405 10.93 4.29 -27.36
N ALA A 406 10.48 3.09 -27.64
CA ALA A 406 11.35 1.93 -27.69
C ALA A 406 11.01 1.01 -28.86
N GLU A 407 12.05 0.32 -29.33
CA GLU A 407 11.99 -0.76 -30.29
C GLU A 407 12.07 -2.10 -29.56
N VAL A 408 11.14 -2.99 -29.84
CA VAL A 408 11.12 -4.37 -29.31
C VAL A 408 11.09 -5.32 -30.49
N ILE A 409 12.04 -6.24 -30.54
CA ILE A 409 12.14 -7.27 -31.58
C ILE A 409 11.81 -8.60 -30.96
N ILE A 410 10.84 -9.29 -31.52
CA ILE A 410 10.43 -10.65 -31.15
C ILE A 410 10.72 -11.55 -32.32
N GLU A 411 11.55 -12.60 -32.12
CA GLU A 411 11.92 -13.61 -33.12
C GLU A 411 11.62 -15.00 -32.52
N ASN A 412 10.92 -15.83 -33.26
CA ASN A 412 10.54 -17.19 -32.82
C ASN A 412 9.80 -17.24 -31.45
N GLY A 413 9.05 -16.18 -31.13
CA GLY A 413 8.37 -16.07 -29.83
C GLY A 413 9.26 -15.62 -28.68
N GLU A 414 10.51 -15.25 -28.93
CA GLU A 414 11.42 -14.68 -27.91
C GLU A 414 11.73 -13.22 -28.16
N ILE A 415 11.83 -12.44 -27.10
CA ILE A 415 12.28 -11.05 -27.17
C ILE A 415 13.80 -11.05 -27.31
N THR A 416 14.28 -10.81 -28.52
CA THR A 416 15.73 -10.80 -28.81
C THR A 416 16.37 -9.44 -28.61
N SER A 417 15.58 -8.36 -28.72
CA SER A 417 16.09 -7.00 -28.51
C SER A 417 15.03 -6.09 -27.92
N TYR A 418 15.43 -5.26 -26.96
CA TYR A 418 14.67 -4.17 -26.40
C TYR A 418 15.56 -2.93 -26.33
N LYS A 419 15.32 -1.95 -27.18
CA LYS A 419 16.16 -0.76 -27.30
C LYS A 419 15.32 0.51 -27.15
N VAL A 420 15.71 1.38 -26.21
CA VAL A 420 15.09 2.71 -26.06
C VAL A 420 15.64 3.63 -27.14
N LEU A 421 14.75 4.21 -27.95
CA LEU A 421 15.08 5.11 -29.07
C LEU A 421 15.06 6.57 -28.63
N GLU A 422 14.03 6.97 -27.86
CA GLU A 422 13.83 8.35 -27.39
C GLU A 422 13.37 8.34 -25.95
N GLN A 423 13.96 9.19 -25.12
CA GLN A 423 13.55 9.44 -23.73
C GLN A 423 14.15 10.76 -23.23
N ASN A 424 13.48 11.44 -22.30
CA ASN A 424 13.94 12.67 -21.65
C ASN A 424 13.77 12.62 -20.12
N ASP A 425 13.78 11.41 -19.53
CA ASP A 425 13.62 11.23 -18.09
C ASP A 425 14.95 11.48 -17.36
N SER A 426 14.92 12.37 -16.37
CA SER A 426 16.11 12.85 -15.65
C SER A 426 16.90 11.75 -14.92
N PHE A 427 16.27 10.61 -14.65
CA PHE A 427 16.88 9.49 -13.91
C PHE A 427 17.18 8.27 -14.78
N TYR A 428 17.16 8.42 -16.11
CA TYR A 428 17.37 7.32 -17.05
C TYR A 428 18.78 6.73 -16.96
N SER A 429 19.79 7.52 -16.61
CA SER A 429 21.17 7.01 -16.39
C SER A 429 21.23 5.86 -15.38
N LYS A 430 20.37 5.87 -14.35
CA LYS A 430 20.29 4.77 -13.37
C LYS A 430 19.74 3.48 -13.98
N ILE A 431 18.90 3.57 -15.00
CA ILE A 431 18.37 2.44 -15.75
C ILE A 431 19.51 1.77 -16.54
N GLU A 432 20.35 2.59 -17.19
CA GLU A 432 21.52 2.11 -17.94
C GLU A 432 22.55 1.47 -17.02
N ASP A 433 22.90 2.14 -15.90
CA ASP A 433 23.88 1.64 -14.92
C ASP A 433 23.43 0.30 -14.28
N SER A 434 22.13 0.08 -14.13
CA SER A 434 21.58 -1.13 -13.50
C SER A 434 21.39 -2.33 -14.45
N ASN A 435 21.69 -2.15 -15.74
CA ASN A 435 21.44 -3.17 -16.79
C ASN A 435 19.97 -3.67 -16.83
N PHE A 436 19.04 -2.80 -16.45
CA PHE A 436 17.63 -3.14 -16.25
C PHE A 436 16.94 -3.68 -17.52
N ILE A 437 17.28 -3.15 -18.70
CA ILE A 437 16.70 -3.58 -19.97
C ILE A 437 17.01 -5.06 -20.23
N ASN A 438 18.24 -5.49 -19.96
CA ASN A 438 18.60 -6.91 -20.09
C ASN A 438 17.88 -7.79 -19.06
N SER A 439 17.62 -7.25 -17.87
CA SER A 439 16.80 -7.96 -16.87
C SER A 439 15.35 -8.13 -17.33
N LEU A 440 14.79 -7.17 -18.06
CA LEU A 440 13.45 -7.28 -18.66
C LEU A 440 13.41 -8.34 -19.78
N ILE A 441 14.44 -8.39 -20.63
CA ILE A 441 14.52 -9.40 -21.70
C ILE A 441 14.63 -10.81 -21.10
N ARG A 442 15.45 -11.00 -20.08
CA ARG A 442 15.58 -12.30 -19.37
C ARG A 442 14.29 -12.69 -18.63
N GLY A 443 13.60 -11.71 -18.06
CA GLY A 443 12.36 -11.91 -17.31
C GLY A 443 11.08 -11.85 -18.15
N GLN A 444 11.16 -11.99 -19.49
CA GLN A 444 10.03 -11.77 -20.41
C GLN A 444 8.79 -12.63 -20.14
N ASN A 445 8.94 -13.81 -19.54
CA ASN A 445 7.83 -14.71 -19.19
C ASN A 445 7.12 -14.34 -17.90
N ASP A 446 7.80 -13.63 -16.99
CA ASP A 446 7.24 -13.15 -15.72
C ASP A 446 7.84 -11.79 -15.37
N LEU A 447 7.40 -10.79 -16.10
CA LEU A 447 7.87 -9.42 -15.89
C LEU A 447 7.57 -8.90 -14.47
N GLU A 448 6.59 -9.48 -13.77
CA GLU A 448 6.26 -9.03 -12.41
C GLU A 448 7.39 -9.30 -11.42
N LYS A 449 8.17 -10.36 -11.62
CA LYS A 449 9.34 -10.67 -10.79
C LYS A 449 10.57 -9.79 -11.04
N VAL A 450 10.59 -9.02 -12.11
CA VAL A 450 11.70 -8.09 -12.39
C VAL A 450 11.56 -6.85 -11.53
N ASP A 451 12.50 -6.61 -10.63
CA ASP A 451 12.50 -5.46 -9.72
C ASP A 451 12.72 -4.13 -10.46
N THR A 452 12.04 -3.08 -10.01
CA THR A 452 12.23 -1.74 -10.53
C THR A 452 13.50 -1.09 -9.97
N VAL A 453 14.11 -0.20 -10.75
CA VAL A 453 15.36 0.48 -10.36
C VAL A 453 15.11 1.54 -9.30
N SER A 454 15.77 1.41 -8.15
CA SER A 454 15.67 2.36 -7.05
C SER A 454 16.11 3.76 -7.47
N GLY A 455 15.25 4.76 -7.23
CA GLY A 455 15.47 6.15 -7.65
C GLY A 455 15.19 6.45 -9.12
N ALA A 456 14.73 5.43 -9.91
CA ALA A 456 14.17 5.60 -11.25
C ALA A 456 12.88 4.76 -11.41
N THR A 457 12.12 4.60 -10.33
CA THR A 457 10.97 3.68 -10.25
C THR A 457 9.89 3.95 -11.29
N ILE A 458 9.56 5.22 -11.56
CA ILE A 458 8.52 5.58 -12.56
C ILE A 458 8.99 5.21 -13.96
N THR A 459 10.23 5.53 -14.31
CA THR A 459 10.82 5.24 -15.63
C THR A 459 10.98 3.72 -15.83
N SER A 460 11.47 2.99 -14.84
CA SER A 460 11.60 1.53 -14.91
C SER A 460 10.23 0.84 -14.99
N THR A 461 9.22 1.34 -14.26
CA THR A 461 7.84 0.86 -14.37
C THR A 461 7.26 1.12 -15.76
N ALA A 462 7.52 2.30 -16.36
CA ALA A 462 7.08 2.62 -17.71
C ALA A 462 7.70 1.68 -18.77
N LEU A 463 9.00 1.39 -18.68
CA LEU A 463 9.68 0.44 -19.56
C LEU A 463 9.12 -0.99 -19.43
N LYS A 464 8.88 -1.44 -18.20
CA LYS A 464 8.26 -2.73 -17.89
C LYS A 464 6.84 -2.83 -18.48
N LYS A 465 6.03 -1.77 -18.36
CA LYS A 465 4.69 -1.68 -18.95
C LYS A 465 4.72 -1.67 -20.46
N LEU A 466 5.64 -0.92 -21.08
CA LEU A 466 5.81 -0.92 -22.54
C LEU A 466 6.01 -2.35 -23.04
N LEU A 467 6.96 -3.06 -22.45
CA LEU A 467 7.24 -4.43 -22.82
C LEU A 467 6.03 -5.36 -22.63
N ASN A 468 5.36 -5.27 -21.48
CA ASN A 468 4.15 -6.06 -21.19
C ASN A 468 3.00 -5.80 -22.17
N ASN A 469 2.81 -4.54 -22.60
CA ASN A 469 1.79 -4.18 -23.58
C ASN A 469 2.14 -4.68 -24.97
N VAL A 470 3.42 -4.68 -25.36
CA VAL A 470 3.90 -5.30 -26.61
C VAL A 470 3.67 -6.80 -26.59
N ILE A 471 4.01 -7.48 -25.50
CA ILE A 471 3.75 -8.93 -25.31
C ILE A 471 2.27 -9.24 -25.44
N LYS A 472 1.42 -8.45 -24.78
CA LYS A 472 -0.05 -8.62 -24.88
C LYS A 472 -0.57 -8.44 -26.29
N ASP A 473 -0.04 -7.50 -27.07
CA ASP A 473 -0.43 -7.33 -28.48
C ASP A 473 0.07 -8.49 -29.34
N TYR A 474 1.28 -8.97 -29.10
CA TYR A 474 1.85 -10.13 -29.80
C TYR A 474 1.05 -11.41 -29.54
N THR A 475 0.68 -11.69 -28.28
CA THR A 475 -0.10 -12.87 -27.89
C THR A 475 -1.57 -12.78 -28.34
N LYS A 476 -2.18 -11.59 -28.37
CA LYS A 476 -3.53 -11.40 -28.94
C LYS A 476 -3.62 -11.75 -30.42
N ALA A 477 -2.51 -11.67 -31.14
CA ALA A 477 -2.43 -12.08 -32.55
C ALA A 477 -2.36 -13.62 -32.74
N GLY A 478 -2.47 -14.41 -31.66
CA GLY A 478 -2.44 -15.87 -31.70
C GLY A 478 -1.02 -16.46 -31.66
N ASN A 479 -0.02 -15.64 -31.37
CA ASN A 479 1.36 -16.08 -31.20
C ASN A 479 1.62 -16.45 -29.73
N GLU A 480 2.48 -17.41 -29.48
CA GLU A 480 2.94 -17.78 -28.14
C GLU A 480 4.36 -17.25 -27.89
N LEU A 481 4.64 -16.82 -26.67
CA LEU A 481 6.01 -16.55 -26.25
C LEU A 481 6.66 -17.86 -25.82
N THR A 482 7.77 -18.17 -26.44
CA THR A 482 8.55 -19.40 -26.15
C THR A 482 9.77 -19.12 -25.27
N GLY A 483 9.85 -17.95 -24.66
CA GLY A 483 11.02 -17.44 -23.97
C GLY A 483 11.62 -18.34 -22.90
N ASN A 484 12.91 -18.24 -22.68
CA ASN A 484 13.68 -19.04 -21.71
C ASN A 484 13.18 -18.83 -20.27
N ASP A 485 13.11 -19.93 -19.50
CA ASP A 485 12.83 -19.90 -18.06
C ASP A 485 13.94 -19.09 -17.34
N PRO A 486 13.62 -18.01 -16.59
CA PRO A 486 14.62 -17.17 -15.93
C PRO A 486 15.41 -17.90 -14.83
N ASP A 487 14.86 -19.00 -14.34
CA ASP A 487 15.49 -19.85 -13.31
C ASP A 487 16.38 -20.96 -13.93
N PHE A 488 16.34 -21.09 -15.28
CA PHE A 488 17.12 -22.06 -16.05
C PHE A 488 18.35 -21.42 -16.69
N ASN A 489 19.50 -22.07 -16.55
CA ASN A 489 20.75 -21.62 -17.17
C ASN A 489 21.52 -22.80 -17.74
N ILE A 490 22.01 -22.67 -18.98
CA ILE A 490 22.93 -23.62 -19.59
C ILE A 490 24.33 -23.19 -19.23
N ILE A 491 25.01 -23.97 -18.37
CA ILE A 491 26.37 -23.72 -17.95
C ILE A 491 27.37 -24.04 -19.09
N SER A 492 27.16 -25.18 -19.74
CA SER A 492 27.95 -25.58 -20.90
C SER A 492 27.18 -26.56 -21.79
N SER A 493 27.40 -26.49 -23.10
CA SER A 493 26.98 -27.51 -24.05
C SER A 493 28.20 -27.94 -24.89
N LYS A 494 28.38 -29.23 -25.10
CA LYS A 494 29.51 -29.78 -25.84
C LYS A 494 29.08 -30.98 -26.68
N GLU A 495 29.41 -30.93 -27.99
CA GLU A 495 29.22 -32.04 -28.90
C GLU A 495 30.48 -32.93 -28.90
N GLU A 496 30.32 -34.22 -28.68
CA GLU A 496 31.38 -35.22 -28.68
C GLU A 496 30.95 -36.47 -29.47
N ASP A 497 31.54 -36.70 -30.62
CA ASP A 497 31.26 -37.80 -31.54
C ASP A 497 29.73 -37.95 -31.84
N ASP A 498 29.04 -38.87 -31.15
CA ASP A 498 27.65 -39.22 -31.35
C ASP A 498 26.71 -38.77 -30.19
N LYS A 499 27.20 -37.88 -29.32
CA LYS A 499 26.49 -37.40 -28.16
C LYS A 499 26.67 -35.90 -27.94
N VAL A 500 25.64 -35.24 -27.40
CA VAL A 500 25.70 -33.86 -26.92
C VAL A 500 25.52 -33.86 -25.41
N ILE A 501 26.46 -33.24 -24.71
CA ILE A 501 26.51 -33.17 -23.25
C ILE A 501 26.14 -31.75 -22.84
N TYR A 502 25.10 -31.61 -22.06
CA TYR A 502 24.67 -30.36 -21.42
C TYR A 502 25.02 -30.39 -19.94
N GLU A 503 25.54 -29.29 -19.42
CA GLU A 503 25.56 -28.97 -18.00
C GLU A 503 24.62 -27.78 -17.79
N VAL A 504 23.57 -28.00 -16.99
CA VAL A 504 22.51 -27.02 -16.77
C VAL A 504 22.22 -26.86 -15.30
N GLU A 505 21.68 -25.70 -14.93
CA GLU A 505 21.17 -25.45 -13.60
C GLU A 505 19.74 -24.89 -13.67
N GLU A 506 18.94 -25.30 -12.70
CA GLU A 506 17.56 -24.84 -12.51
C GLU A 506 17.32 -24.61 -11.02
N LYS A 507 16.51 -23.61 -10.68
CA LYS A 507 16.22 -23.27 -9.29
C LYS A 507 15.28 -24.29 -8.65
N GLY A 508 15.80 -24.99 -7.63
CA GLY A 508 15.06 -25.87 -6.75
C GLY A 508 14.46 -25.17 -5.52
N PHE A 509 14.17 -25.96 -4.48
CA PHE A 509 13.56 -25.46 -3.23
C PHE A 509 14.55 -24.66 -2.37
N ALA A 510 15.76 -25.21 -2.12
CA ALA A 510 16.76 -24.60 -1.24
C ALA A 510 17.95 -23.98 -1.99
N GLY A 511 17.98 -24.06 -3.31
CA GLY A 511 19.04 -23.54 -4.17
C GLY A 511 18.97 -24.10 -5.57
N ASN A 512 19.99 -23.80 -6.39
CA ASN A 512 20.05 -24.32 -7.75
C ASN A 512 20.37 -25.81 -7.74
N ILE A 513 19.68 -26.57 -8.59
CA ILE A 513 19.95 -27.97 -8.88
C ILE A 513 20.76 -27.99 -10.17
N LYS A 514 22.01 -28.46 -10.10
CA LYS A 514 22.84 -28.64 -11.29
C LYS A 514 22.74 -30.08 -11.78
N MET A 515 22.63 -30.22 -13.08
CA MET A 515 22.51 -31.53 -13.71
C MET A 515 23.27 -31.59 -15.02
N ARG A 516 23.73 -32.81 -15.33
CA ARG A 516 24.30 -33.15 -16.62
C ARG A 516 23.31 -34.01 -17.38
N ILE A 517 22.94 -33.55 -18.59
CA ILE A 517 22.02 -34.24 -19.49
C ILE A 517 22.77 -34.61 -20.76
N ILE A 518 22.70 -35.88 -21.16
CA ILE A 518 23.38 -36.39 -22.34
C ILE A 518 22.32 -36.81 -23.35
N PHE A 519 22.38 -36.23 -24.53
CA PHE A 519 21.60 -36.62 -25.69
C PHE A 519 22.41 -37.54 -26.60
N ARG A 520 21.79 -38.58 -27.13
CA ARG A 520 22.35 -39.46 -28.13
C ARG A 520 21.24 -39.85 -29.16
N TYR A 521 21.49 -39.58 -30.43
CA TYR A 521 20.47 -39.82 -31.49
C TYR A 521 19.11 -39.24 -31.16
N ASP A 522 19.05 -37.96 -30.80
CA ASP A 522 17.86 -37.19 -30.47
C ASP A 522 17.06 -37.68 -29.24
N VAL A 523 17.63 -38.60 -28.47
CA VAL A 523 17.05 -39.17 -27.26
C VAL A 523 17.91 -38.83 -26.04
N ILE A 524 17.28 -38.54 -24.91
CA ILE A 524 17.98 -38.39 -23.64
C ILE A 524 18.46 -39.74 -23.17
N ASP A 525 19.79 -39.94 -23.19
CA ASP A 525 20.45 -41.16 -22.78
C ASP A 525 20.65 -41.23 -21.26
N THR A 526 21.09 -40.10 -20.66
CA THR A 526 21.39 -40.06 -19.23
C THR A 526 21.11 -38.69 -18.65
N ILE A 527 20.57 -38.68 -17.43
CA ILE A 527 20.41 -37.49 -16.58
C ILE A 527 21.12 -37.75 -15.25
N THR A 528 22.10 -36.92 -14.91
CA THR A 528 22.83 -37.02 -13.65
C THR A 528 22.76 -35.69 -12.90
N VAL A 529 22.21 -35.68 -11.68
CA VAL A 529 22.25 -34.51 -10.80
C VAL A 529 23.64 -34.42 -10.17
N THR A 530 24.34 -33.31 -10.42
CA THR A 530 25.73 -33.10 -9.97
C THR A 530 25.81 -32.31 -8.66
N GLU A 531 24.91 -31.35 -8.45
CA GLU A 531 24.80 -30.57 -7.21
C GLU A 531 23.34 -30.31 -6.87
N GLN A 532 22.98 -30.40 -5.60
CA GLN A 532 21.67 -30.01 -5.07
C GLN A 532 21.76 -29.80 -3.55
N ASN A 533 20.94 -28.91 -3.00
CA ASN A 533 20.87 -28.59 -1.57
C ASN A 533 19.45 -28.77 -1.01
N ASP A 534 18.55 -29.38 -1.76
CA ASP A 534 17.15 -29.52 -1.39
C ASP A 534 16.96 -30.63 -0.34
N SER A 535 16.39 -30.28 0.82
CA SER A 535 16.24 -31.18 1.97
C SER A 535 15.39 -32.41 1.69
N TYR A 536 14.49 -32.36 0.71
CA TYR A 536 13.56 -33.44 0.34
C TYR A 536 13.95 -34.16 -0.95
N PHE A 537 15.16 -33.94 -1.45
CA PHE A 537 15.62 -34.53 -2.70
C PHE A 537 15.67 -36.08 -2.65
N ASN A 538 15.85 -36.64 -1.45
CA ASN A 538 15.82 -38.11 -1.26
C ASN A 538 14.48 -38.72 -1.74
N LEU A 539 13.35 -38.01 -1.61
CA LEU A 539 12.06 -38.48 -2.12
C LEU A 539 12.06 -38.65 -3.66
N ILE A 540 12.83 -37.85 -4.38
CA ILE A 540 13.00 -37.93 -5.83
C ILE A 540 13.78 -39.20 -6.20
N ILE A 541 14.82 -39.50 -5.42
CA ILE A 541 15.65 -40.70 -5.60
C ILE A 541 14.85 -41.96 -5.27
N ASP A 542 14.16 -41.98 -4.12
CA ASP A 542 13.37 -43.13 -3.63
C ASP A 542 12.19 -43.49 -4.58
N ASN A 543 11.65 -42.48 -5.26
CA ASN A 543 10.58 -42.67 -6.26
C ASN A 543 11.11 -42.99 -7.67
N ASN A 544 12.42 -43.14 -7.86
CA ASN A 544 13.06 -43.33 -9.16
C ASN A 544 12.63 -42.28 -10.21
N TYR A 545 12.40 -41.03 -9.78
CA TYR A 545 11.76 -40.02 -10.62
C TYR A 545 12.60 -39.65 -11.84
N ILE A 546 13.94 -39.61 -11.70
CA ILE A 546 14.88 -39.34 -12.81
C ILE A 546 14.76 -40.43 -13.90
N THR A 547 14.67 -41.69 -13.50
CA THR A 547 14.48 -42.81 -14.45
C THR A 547 13.14 -42.69 -15.18
N LYS A 548 12.09 -42.36 -14.45
CA LYS A 548 10.74 -42.14 -15.05
C LYS A 548 10.75 -41.00 -16.06
N MET A 549 11.51 -39.92 -15.83
CA MET A 549 11.64 -38.81 -16.78
C MET A 549 12.38 -39.25 -18.07
N ILE A 550 13.39 -40.09 -17.96
CA ILE A 550 14.09 -40.65 -19.14
C ILE A 550 13.16 -41.58 -19.93
N GLU A 551 12.42 -42.47 -19.25
CA GLU A 551 11.49 -43.42 -19.89
C GLU A 551 10.31 -42.70 -20.58
N ASN A 552 9.82 -41.58 -20.00
CA ASN A 552 8.68 -40.80 -20.50
C ASN A 552 9.09 -39.47 -21.14
N GLN A 553 10.29 -39.38 -21.69
CA GLN A 553 10.86 -38.14 -22.17
C GLN A 553 10.10 -37.41 -23.28
N GLN A 554 9.17 -38.08 -23.96
CA GLN A 554 8.30 -37.47 -24.98
C GLN A 554 7.06 -36.79 -24.39
N VAL A 555 6.65 -37.18 -23.18
CA VAL A 555 5.47 -36.69 -22.48
C VAL A 555 5.83 -36.21 -21.07
N ILE A 556 7.03 -35.63 -20.90
CA ILE A 556 7.53 -35.16 -19.60
C ILE A 556 6.57 -34.14 -18.95
N GLU A 557 5.87 -33.35 -19.75
CA GLU A 557 4.90 -32.35 -19.26
C GLU A 557 3.75 -32.99 -18.48
N ASP A 558 3.34 -34.18 -18.85
CA ASP A 558 2.22 -34.93 -18.24
C ASP A 558 2.65 -35.77 -17.03
N LEU A 559 3.98 -35.83 -16.73
CA LEU A 559 4.48 -36.64 -15.62
C LEU A 559 4.14 -35.96 -14.27
N ASP A 560 3.49 -36.70 -13.37
CA ASP A 560 3.18 -36.20 -12.02
C ASP A 560 4.43 -35.89 -11.22
N THR A 561 4.41 -34.80 -10.45
CA THR A 561 5.47 -34.43 -9.55
C THR A 561 5.50 -35.29 -8.29
N VAL A 562 6.67 -35.43 -7.65
CA VAL A 562 6.82 -36.23 -6.43
C VAL A 562 6.18 -35.52 -5.24
N SER A 563 5.21 -36.16 -4.61
CA SER A 563 4.57 -35.63 -3.40
C SER A 563 5.58 -35.43 -2.26
N GLY A 564 5.60 -34.25 -1.67
CA GLY A 564 6.57 -33.85 -0.65
C GLY A 564 7.88 -33.28 -1.19
N ALA A 565 8.16 -33.42 -2.51
CA ALA A 565 9.31 -32.81 -3.21
C ALA A 565 8.84 -32.11 -4.50
N THR A 566 7.65 -31.50 -4.48
CA THR A 566 7.00 -30.93 -5.66
C THR A 566 7.85 -29.85 -6.35
N ILE A 567 8.46 -28.93 -5.59
CA ILE A 567 9.28 -27.85 -6.16
C ILE A 567 10.52 -28.41 -6.86
N SER A 568 11.25 -29.31 -6.20
CA SER A 568 12.46 -29.91 -6.77
C SER A 568 12.17 -30.82 -7.98
N SER A 569 11.06 -31.58 -7.96
CA SER A 569 10.63 -32.40 -9.11
C SER A 569 10.14 -31.54 -10.27
N THR A 570 9.51 -30.41 -10.00
CA THR A 570 9.12 -29.43 -11.03
C THR A 570 10.36 -28.77 -11.66
N ALA A 571 11.37 -28.42 -10.86
CA ALA A 571 12.63 -27.87 -11.35
C ALA A 571 13.36 -28.86 -12.29
N LEU A 572 13.44 -30.14 -11.92
CA LEU A 572 14.02 -31.16 -12.79
C LEU A 572 13.25 -31.30 -14.13
N LYS A 573 11.91 -31.31 -14.09
CA LYS A 573 11.08 -31.32 -15.31
C LYS A 573 11.38 -30.16 -16.23
N LYS A 574 11.36 -28.95 -15.69
CA LYS A 574 11.61 -27.71 -16.43
C LYS A 574 13.01 -27.69 -17.06
N ALA A 575 14.03 -28.09 -16.30
CA ALA A 575 15.37 -28.14 -16.81
C ALA A 575 15.50 -29.07 -18.02
N ILE A 576 14.85 -30.23 -17.98
CA ILE A 576 14.87 -31.18 -19.10
C ILE A 576 14.12 -30.62 -20.31
N ILE A 577 12.94 -30.02 -20.11
CA ILE A 577 12.14 -29.43 -21.19
C ILE A 577 12.93 -28.30 -21.87
N ASN A 578 13.54 -27.41 -21.09
CA ASN A 578 14.31 -26.28 -21.60
C ASN A 578 15.60 -26.73 -22.30
N THR A 579 16.31 -27.73 -21.75
CA THR A 579 17.47 -28.32 -22.42
C THR A 579 17.10 -28.97 -23.74
N ARG A 580 15.95 -29.65 -23.80
CA ARG A 580 15.47 -30.28 -25.04
C ARG A 580 15.11 -29.25 -26.09
N LYS A 581 14.49 -28.12 -25.69
CA LYS A 581 14.23 -26.99 -26.61
C LYS A 581 15.53 -26.46 -27.22
N ASP A 582 16.57 -26.24 -26.39
CA ASP A 582 17.86 -25.77 -26.86
C ASP A 582 18.56 -26.79 -27.77
N TYR A 583 18.47 -28.11 -27.41
CA TYR A 583 19.00 -29.19 -28.23
C TYR A 583 18.36 -29.21 -29.63
N ASN A 584 17.03 -29.12 -29.70
CA ASN A 584 16.30 -29.12 -30.96
C ASN A 584 16.65 -27.90 -31.84
N LEU A 585 16.88 -26.74 -31.22
CA LEU A 585 17.27 -25.53 -31.97
C LEU A 585 18.71 -25.59 -32.52
N ASN A 586 19.64 -26.21 -31.80
CA ASN A 586 21.07 -26.12 -32.10
C ASN A 586 21.67 -27.39 -32.72
N TYR A 587 21.09 -28.58 -32.47
CA TYR A 587 21.72 -29.87 -32.78
C TYR A 587 20.76 -30.85 -33.52
N GLU A 588 19.44 -30.65 -33.54
CA GLU A 588 18.51 -31.47 -34.31
C GLU A 588 18.71 -31.17 -35.80
N LYS A 589 19.09 -32.22 -36.59
CA LYS A 589 19.38 -32.11 -38.03
C LYS A 589 18.23 -32.55 -38.87
#